data_97bffd09d6dfea25986e9860879f4a78
#
_entry.id   97bffd09d6dfea25986e9860879f4a78
#
_cell.length_a   1.000
_cell.length_b   1.000
_cell.length_c   1.000
_cell.angle_alpha   90.00
_cell.angle_beta   90.00
_cell.angle_gamma   90.00
#
_symmetry.space_group_name_H-M   'P 1'
#
loop_
_entity.id
_entity.type
_entity.pdbx_description
1 polymer ?
#
loop_
_entity_poly.entity_id
_entity_poly.type
_entity_poly.pdbx_seq_one_letter_code
_entity_poly.pdbx_strand_id
1 'polypeptide(L)'
;MSDVDRQNAYKCDITYATASEYGFDFLRDRLKIADGKGAESPFRTPWLAGGAASASNFVQRGHHFALVDEADNIFIDEARTPLIISGQVRPATAEEQVVYLWADELVQRMEAGQHFIFNPQLQKLELTALGKHLVRYSNPPSGPHGDALDKLHEAMEQAIQAHYRFKLNQHYLVDKNKIVIIDEFTGRRMPDRHWRDGLHQAVEAKEKIP
;
A
#
# COMPACT_ATOMS: atom_id res chain seq x y z
N MET A 1 4.53 18.12 -4.22
CA MET A 1 4.01 18.96 -5.34
C MET A 1 2.55 18.63 -5.56
N SER A 2 1.68 19.64 -5.65
CA SER A 2 0.27 19.43 -6.01
C SER A 2 0.13 19.10 -7.50
N ASP A 3 -1.04 18.55 -7.91
CA ASP A 3 -1.31 18.27 -9.34
C ASP A 3 -1.24 19.55 -10.19
N VAL A 4 -1.66 20.68 -9.62
CA VAL A 4 -1.61 22.00 -10.30
C VAL A 4 -0.16 22.44 -10.53
N ASP A 5 0.71 22.28 -9.53
CA ASP A 5 2.13 22.63 -9.67
C ASP A 5 2.81 21.77 -10.72
N ARG A 6 2.48 20.46 -10.76
CA ARG A 6 2.99 19.52 -11.75
C ARG A 6 2.50 19.89 -13.16
N GLN A 7 1.22 20.20 -13.31
CA GLN A 7 0.68 20.67 -14.59
C GLN A 7 1.39 21.93 -15.09
N ASN A 8 1.69 22.88 -14.21
CA ASN A 8 2.41 24.09 -14.57
C ASN A 8 3.86 23.79 -14.98
N ALA A 9 4.52 22.85 -14.31
CA ALA A 9 5.87 22.39 -14.71
C ALA A 9 5.86 21.74 -16.11
N TYR A 10 4.85 20.91 -16.40
CA TYR A 10 4.69 20.28 -17.73
C TYR A 10 4.28 21.29 -18.84
N LYS A 11 3.77 22.46 -18.51
CA LYS A 11 3.49 23.52 -19.50
C LYS A 11 4.73 24.30 -19.94
N CYS A 12 5.83 24.18 -19.22
CA CYS A 12 7.10 24.82 -19.60
C CYS A 12 7.68 24.17 -20.86
N ASP A 13 8.50 24.93 -21.61
CA ASP A 13 9.17 24.45 -22.82
C ASP A 13 10.11 23.26 -22.52
N ILE A 14 10.77 23.29 -21.37
CA ILE A 14 11.63 22.23 -20.87
C ILE A 14 11.11 21.78 -19.52
N THR A 15 10.84 20.48 -19.39
CA THR A 15 10.50 19.84 -18.12
C THR A 15 11.64 18.88 -17.73
N TYR A 16 12.14 19.02 -16.52
CA TYR A 16 13.21 18.20 -15.97
C TYR A 16 12.72 17.42 -14.74
N ALA A 17 12.89 16.10 -14.75
CA ALA A 17 12.53 15.24 -13.65
C ALA A 17 13.24 13.89 -13.72
N THR A 18 13.16 13.10 -12.65
CA THR A 18 13.64 11.71 -12.66
C THR A 18 12.69 10.80 -13.46
N ALA A 19 13.22 9.68 -13.97
CA ALA A 19 12.41 8.68 -14.68
C ALA A 19 11.21 8.20 -13.82
N SER A 20 11.44 8.02 -12.52
CA SER A 20 10.40 7.61 -11.57
C SER A 20 9.29 8.64 -11.45
N GLU A 21 9.60 9.94 -11.40
CA GLU A 21 8.58 10.99 -11.34
C GLU A 21 7.70 11.01 -12.60
N TYR A 22 8.31 10.93 -13.78
CA TYR A 22 7.57 10.81 -15.04
C TYR A 22 6.67 9.57 -15.04
N GLY A 23 7.20 8.44 -14.61
CA GLY A 23 6.46 7.19 -14.54
C GLY A 23 5.28 7.24 -13.57
N PHE A 24 5.45 7.82 -12.38
CA PHE A 24 4.36 7.98 -11.42
C PHE A 24 3.29 8.95 -11.91
N ASP A 25 3.66 10.05 -12.55
CA ASP A 25 2.69 11.00 -13.10
C ASP A 25 1.89 10.35 -14.24
N PHE A 26 2.54 9.58 -15.11
CA PHE A 26 1.86 8.80 -16.14
C PHE A 26 0.85 7.79 -15.53
N LEU A 27 1.26 7.05 -14.51
CA LEU A 27 0.39 6.07 -13.86
C LEU A 27 -0.79 6.73 -13.16
N ARG A 28 -0.61 7.87 -12.50
CA ARG A 28 -1.70 8.65 -11.87
C ARG A 28 -2.71 9.12 -12.91
N ASP A 29 -2.24 9.62 -14.03
CA ASP A 29 -3.13 10.04 -15.13
C ASP A 29 -3.89 8.83 -15.70
N ARG A 30 -3.27 7.65 -15.78
CA ARG A 30 -3.95 6.41 -16.19
C ARG A 30 -5.01 5.96 -15.19
N LEU A 31 -4.78 6.11 -13.90
CA LEU A 31 -5.78 5.82 -12.89
C LEU A 31 -6.99 6.75 -13.01
N LYS A 32 -6.79 8.04 -13.27
CA LYS A 32 -7.89 8.98 -13.51
C LYS A 32 -8.79 8.56 -14.68
N ILE A 33 -8.21 7.96 -15.72
CA ILE A 33 -8.96 7.40 -16.85
C ILE A 33 -9.77 6.17 -16.41
N ALA A 34 -9.14 5.25 -15.68
CA ALA A 34 -9.80 4.03 -15.25
C ALA A 34 -10.98 4.30 -14.31
N ASP A 35 -10.88 5.33 -13.46
CA ASP A 35 -11.96 5.77 -12.57
C ASP A 35 -13.10 6.53 -13.29
N GLY A 36 -13.07 6.64 -14.60
CA GLY A 36 -14.07 7.39 -15.37
C GLY A 36 -14.06 8.90 -15.14
N LYS A 37 -13.06 9.42 -14.43
CA LYS A 37 -12.89 10.86 -14.14
C LYS A 37 -12.09 11.60 -15.21
N GLY A 38 -11.52 10.87 -16.15
CA GLY A 38 -10.76 11.41 -17.27
C GLY A 38 -11.53 11.31 -18.58
N ALA A 39 -11.63 12.41 -19.31
CA ALA A 39 -11.97 12.35 -20.72
C ALA A 39 -10.96 11.47 -21.46
N GLU A 40 -11.34 10.97 -22.64
CA GLU A 40 -10.55 10.04 -23.45
C GLU A 40 -9.04 10.34 -23.46
N SER A 41 -8.24 9.31 -23.18
CA SER A 41 -6.79 9.40 -23.08
C SER A 41 -6.18 10.10 -24.29
N PRO A 42 -5.40 11.16 -24.15
CA PRO A 42 -4.68 11.78 -25.25
C PRO A 42 -3.69 10.83 -25.94
N PHE A 43 -3.37 9.69 -25.31
CA PHE A 43 -2.51 8.65 -25.88
C PHE A 43 -3.25 7.60 -26.67
N ARG A 44 -4.58 7.56 -26.61
CA ARG A 44 -5.38 6.54 -27.31
C ARG A 44 -5.79 6.94 -28.72
N THR A 45 -5.88 8.24 -29.01
CA THR A 45 -6.32 8.74 -30.31
C THR A 45 -5.66 10.08 -30.72
N PRO A 46 -4.32 10.13 -30.92
CA PRO A 46 -3.73 11.38 -31.45
C PRO A 46 -4.21 11.74 -32.85
N TRP A 47 -4.73 10.78 -33.60
CA TRP A 47 -5.10 10.90 -35.01
C TRP A 47 -6.62 11.07 -35.24
N LEU A 48 -7.46 10.66 -34.31
CA LEU A 48 -8.91 10.61 -34.46
C LEU A 48 -9.64 11.77 -33.76
N ALA A 49 -9.00 12.41 -32.78
CA ALA A 49 -9.58 13.53 -32.07
C ALA A 49 -9.14 14.84 -32.66
N GLY A 50 -9.71 15.21 -33.81
CA GLY A 50 -9.68 16.56 -34.32
C GLY A 50 -10.53 17.54 -33.50
N GLY A 51 -10.76 17.26 -32.22
CA GLY A 51 -11.51 18.08 -31.30
C GLY A 51 -10.76 18.19 -29.98
N ALA A 52 -10.68 19.40 -29.44
CA ALA A 52 -10.14 19.71 -28.13
C ALA A 52 -10.87 18.90 -27.04
N ALA A 53 -10.48 17.63 -26.86
CA ALA A 53 -10.87 16.87 -25.70
C ALA A 53 -10.30 17.58 -24.47
N SER A 54 -11.16 17.88 -23.53
CA SER A 54 -10.88 18.61 -22.30
C SER A 54 -9.68 17.98 -21.58
N ALA A 55 -8.49 18.49 -21.85
CA ALA A 55 -7.21 18.07 -21.28
C ALA A 55 -7.06 18.51 -19.81
N SER A 56 -8.15 18.91 -19.14
CA SER A 56 -8.12 19.64 -17.89
C SER A 56 -7.76 18.78 -16.66
N ASN A 57 -7.80 17.44 -16.76
CA ASN A 57 -7.60 16.59 -15.60
C ASN A 57 -6.26 15.81 -15.58
N PHE A 58 -5.49 15.85 -16.67
CA PHE A 58 -4.20 15.18 -16.75
C PHE A 58 -3.08 16.11 -16.30
N VAL A 59 -2.09 15.51 -15.65
CA VAL A 59 -0.88 16.23 -15.23
C VAL A 59 0.07 16.35 -16.42
N GLN A 60 0.28 15.24 -17.14
CA GLN A 60 1.19 15.20 -18.26
C GLN A 60 0.55 15.67 -19.58
N ARG A 61 1.34 16.35 -20.37
CA ARG A 61 1.06 16.61 -21.80
C ARG A 61 1.82 15.62 -22.68
N GLY A 62 1.52 15.59 -23.97
CA GLY A 62 2.35 14.90 -24.96
C GLY A 62 3.75 15.54 -25.04
N HIS A 63 4.79 14.71 -25.03
CA HIS A 63 6.16 15.13 -25.18
C HIS A 63 6.61 14.97 -26.63
N HIS A 64 7.26 15.99 -27.17
CA HIS A 64 7.75 15.98 -28.54
C HIS A 64 9.15 15.37 -28.64
N PHE A 65 9.95 15.55 -27.61
CA PHE A 65 11.33 15.10 -27.52
C PHE A 65 11.66 14.69 -26.08
N ALA A 66 12.53 13.71 -25.90
CA ALA A 66 13.07 13.31 -24.62
C ALA A 66 14.60 13.20 -24.71
N LEU A 67 15.28 13.86 -23.79
CA LEU A 67 16.72 13.66 -23.53
C LEU A 67 16.86 12.81 -22.29
N VAL A 68 17.48 11.66 -22.43
CA VAL A 68 17.69 10.70 -21.35
C VAL A 68 19.16 10.65 -21.00
N ASP A 69 19.48 10.98 -19.75
CA ASP A 69 20.81 10.83 -19.20
C ASP A 69 20.89 9.51 -18.42
N GLU A 70 22.07 8.88 -18.40
CA GLU A 70 22.29 7.57 -17.76
C GLU A 70 21.26 6.51 -18.19
N ALA A 71 21.09 6.36 -19.50
CA ALA A 71 20.11 5.47 -20.08
C ALA A 71 20.29 3.99 -19.69
N ASP A 72 21.52 3.56 -19.41
CA ASP A 72 21.88 2.24 -18.90
C ASP A 72 21.27 1.99 -17.53
N ASN A 73 21.31 2.96 -16.62
CA ASN A 73 20.64 2.83 -15.32
C ASN A 73 19.13 2.61 -15.51
N ILE A 74 18.48 3.42 -16.34
CA ILE A 74 17.03 3.36 -16.55
C ILE A 74 16.61 2.08 -17.27
N PHE A 75 17.33 1.69 -18.33
CA PHE A 75 16.92 0.56 -19.17
C PHE A 75 17.47 -0.80 -18.75
N ILE A 76 18.48 -0.85 -17.88
CA ILE A 76 19.13 -2.07 -17.42
C ILE A 76 18.97 -2.23 -15.92
N ASP A 77 19.54 -1.34 -15.12
CA ASP A 77 19.59 -1.53 -13.66
C ASP A 77 18.21 -1.41 -13.00
N GLU A 78 17.45 -0.40 -13.37
CA GLU A 78 16.12 -0.17 -12.84
C GLU A 78 14.97 -0.70 -13.71
N ALA A 79 15.28 -1.34 -14.85
CA ALA A 79 14.27 -1.79 -15.82
C ALA A 79 13.22 -2.75 -15.24
N ARG A 80 13.55 -3.48 -14.19
CA ARG A 80 12.66 -4.42 -13.49
C ARG A 80 12.05 -3.86 -12.21
N THR A 81 12.42 -2.63 -11.82
CA THR A 81 11.88 -2.00 -10.62
C THR A 81 10.45 -1.55 -10.87
N PRO A 82 9.45 -2.16 -10.24
CA PRO A 82 8.06 -1.80 -10.51
C PRO A 82 7.73 -0.44 -9.90
N LEU A 83 7.11 0.43 -10.68
CA LEU A 83 6.48 1.64 -10.17
C LEU A 83 5.09 1.28 -9.65
N ILE A 84 4.94 1.19 -8.35
CA ILE A 84 3.68 0.81 -7.71
C ILE A 84 3.02 2.05 -7.13
N ILE A 85 1.85 2.42 -7.65
CA ILE A 85 0.97 3.36 -6.97
C ILE A 85 0.13 2.56 -6.00
N SER A 86 0.42 2.70 -4.71
CA SER A 86 -0.51 2.24 -3.68
C SER A 86 -1.73 3.15 -3.70
N GLY A 87 -2.93 2.57 -3.62
CA GLY A 87 -4.15 3.35 -3.40
C GLY A 87 -4.00 4.23 -2.16
N GLN A 88 -4.83 5.26 -2.05
CA GLN A 88 -4.87 6.05 -0.82
C GLN A 88 -5.12 5.10 0.35
N VAL A 89 -4.28 5.21 1.37
CA VAL A 89 -4.51 4.50 2.63
C VAL A 89 -5.84 5.01 3.16
N ARG A 90 -6.88 4.20 3.04
CA ARG A 90 -8.15 4.50 3.69
C ARG A 90 -8.06 4.09 5.15
N PRO A 91 -8.62 4.86 6.07
CA PRO A 91 -8.76 4.39 7.45
C PRO A 91 -9.58 3.09 7.45
N ALA A 92 -9.26 2.19 8.38
CA ALA A 92 -10.04 0.97 8.56
C ALA A 92 -11.50 1.32 8.85
N THR A 93 -12.43 0.59 8.27
CA THR A 93 -13.84 0.73 8.64
C THR A 93 -14.05 0.24 10.08
N ALA A 94 -15.13 0.69 10.73
CA ALA A 94 -15.43 0.25 12.10
C ALA A 94 -15.54 -1.29 12.20
N GLU A 95 -16.02 -1.95 11.16
CA GLU A 95 -16.10 -3.42 11.08
C GLU A 95 -14.71 -4.06 10.99
N GLU A 96 -13.83 -3.50 10.19
CA GLU A 96 -12.44 -3.97 10.08
C GLU A 96 -11.69 -3.79 11.41
N GLN A 97 -11.87 -2.66 12.09
CA GLN A 97 -11.27 -2.41 13.41
C GLN A 97 -11.68 -3.47 14.43
N VAL A 98 -12.97 -3.83 14.47
CA VAL A 98 -13.46 -4.89 15.38
C VAL A 98 -12.77 -6.22 15.09
N VAL A 99 -12.56 -6.57 13.82
CA VAL A 99 -11.88 -7.82 13.44
C VAL A 99 -10.41 -7.81 13.88
N TYR A 100 -9.68 -6.70 13.69
CA TYR A 100 -8.29 -6.61 14.13
C TYR A 100 -8.14 -6.60 15.67
N LEU A 101 -9.03 -5.93 16.39
CA LEU A 101 -9.04 -5.97 17.87
C LEU A 101 -9.34 -7.38 18.40
N TRP A 102 -10.32 -8.06 17.81
CA TRP A 102 -10.60 -9.46 18.14
C TRP A 102 -9.42 -10.37 17.85
N ALA A 103 -8.73 -10.17 16.71
CA ALA A 103 -7.54 -10.94 16.35
C ALA A 103 -6.40 -10.68 17.33
N ASP A 104 -6.20 -9.43 17.78
CA ASP A 104 -5.20 -9.06 18.80
C ASP A 104 -5.44 -9.78 20.13
N GLU A 105 -6.68 -9.82 20.60
CA GLU A 105 -7.04 -10.55 21.81
C GLU A 105 -6.83 -12.07 21.68
N LEU A 106 -7.14 -12.63 20.50
CA LEU A 106 -7.03 -14.05 20.26
C LEU A 106 -5.57 -14.52 20.16
N VAL A 107 -4.69 -13.69 19.60
CA VAL A 107 -3.24 -13.99 19.52
C VAL A 107 -2.64 -14.30 20.86
N GLN A 108 -3.10 -13.66 21.94
CA GLN A 108 -2.61 -13.91 23.30
C GLN A 108 -2.87 -15.34 23.81
N ARG A 109 -3.78 -16.06 23.16
CA ARG A 109 -4.09 -17.48 23.45
C ARG A 109 -3.41 -18.44 22.50
N MET A 110 -2.65 -17.94 21.53
CA MET A 110 -1.97 -18.75 20.53
C MET A 110 -0.55 -19.05 20.91
N GLU A 111 -0.11 -20.28 20.64
CA GLU A 111 1.24 -20.75 20.89
C GLU A 111 1.94 -21.12 19.59
N ALA A 112 3.17 -20.64 19.44
CA ALA A 112 4.01 -20.98 18.30
C ALA A 112 4.31 -22.49 18.26
N GLY A 113 4.24 -23.07 17.07
CA GLY A 113 4.41 -24.52 16.86
C GLY A 113 3.14 -25.33 17.03
N GLN A 114 2.15 -24.86 17.79
CA GLN A 114 0.83 -25.50 17.92
C GLN A 114 -0.23 -24.87 17.01
N HIS A 115 -0.42 -23.57 17.15
CA HIS A 115 -1.49 -22.85 16.45
C HIS A 115 -1.01 -22.17 15.16
N PHE A 116 0.26 -21.85 15.09
CA PHE A 116 0.89 -21.28 13.89
C PHE A 116 2.35 -21.71 13.78
N ILE A 117 2.87 -21.70 12.57
CA ILE A 117 4.27 -21.97 12.24
C ILE A 117 4.82 -20.84 11.38
N PHE A 118 6.09 -20.51 11.59
CA PHE A 118 6.81 -19.58 10.71
C PHE A 118 7.63 -20.38 9.71
N ASN A 119 7.35 -20.18 8.42
CA ASN A 119 8.13 -20.78 7.33
C ASN A 119 9.30 -19.83 6.99
N PRO A 120 10.54 -20.15 7.36
CA PRO A 120 11.68 -19.29 7.14
C PRO A 120 12.06 -19.15 5.67
N GLN A 121 11.71 -20.14 4.83
CA GLN A 121 12.00 -20.12 3.39
C GLN A 121 11.10 -19.14 2.65
N LEU A 122 9.82 -19.11 2.99
CA LEU A 122 8.83 -18.21 2.40
C LEU A 122 8.70 -16.89 3.15
N GLN A 123 9.41 -16.73 4.28
CA GLN A 123 9.26 -15.59 5.19
C GLN A 123 7.79 -15.34 5.59
N LYS A 124 6.99 -16.40 5.56
CA LYS A 124 5.55 -16.36 5.76
C LYS A 124 5.14 -17.12 7.01
N LEU A 125 4.14 -16.57 7.69
CA LEU A 125 3.49 -17.20 8.81
C LEU A 125 2.25 -17.94 8.29
N GLU A 126 2.04 -19.15 8.78
CA GLU A 126 0.92 -19.99 8.38
C GLU A 126 0.21 -20.54 9.63
N LEU A 127 -1.13 -20.47 9.61
CA LEU A 127 -1.95 -21.09 10.65
C LEU A 127 -2.00 -22.61 10.48
N THR A 128 -1.76 -23.34 11.54
CA THR A 128 -1.96 -24.80 11.58
C THR A 128 -3.45 -25.16 11.55
N ALA A 129 -3.77 -26.43 11.41
CA ALA A 129 -5.15 -26.91 11.53
C ALA A 129 -5.78 -26.57 12.88
N LEU A 130 -5.00 -26.63 13.98
CA LEU A 130 -5.45 -26.23 15.31
C LEU A 130 -5.67 -24.73 15.40
N GLY A 131 -4.78 -23.92 14.81
CA GLY A 131 -4.95 -22.47 14.75
C GLY A 131 -6.21 -22.06 13.98
N LYS A 132 -6.45 -22.66 12.83
CA LYS A 132 -7.68 -22.43 12.04
C LYS A 132 -8.95 -22.85 12.79
N HIS A 133 -8.88 -23.96 13.52
CA HIS A 133 -9.98 -24.41 14.38
C HIS A 133 -10.24 -23.39 15.50
N LEU A 134 -9.20 -22.91 16.16
CA LEU A 134 -9.33 -21.91 17.23
C LEU A 134 -9.96 -20.61 16.70
N VAL A 135 -9.53 -20.11 15.55
CA VAL A 135 -10.10 -18.93 14.88
C VAL A 135 -11.59 -19.12 14.64
N ARG A 136 -11.99 -20.26 14.08
CA ARG A 136 -13.38 -20.55 13.75
C ARG A 136 -14.32 -20.57 14.96
N TYR A 137 -13.84 -21.08 16.10
CA TYR A 137 -14.67 -21.31 17.30
C TYR A 137 -14.49 -20.26 18.41
N SER A 138 -13.71 -19.21 18.18
CA SER A 138 -13.45 -18.14 19.16
C SER A 138 -14.42 -16.95 19.06
N ASN A 139 -15.68 -17.20 18.69
CA ASN A 139 -16.70 -16.17 18.53
C ASN A 139 -16.24 -14.99 17.69
N PRO A 140 -15.97 -15.20 16.38
CA PRO A 140 -15.59 -14.11 15.51
C PRO A 140 -16.68 -13.03 15.45
N PRO A 141 -16.31 -11.77 15.23
CA PRO A 141 -17.29 -10.69 15.10
C PRO A 141 -18.21 -10.95 13.91
N SER A 142 -19.50 -10.67 14.08
CA SER A 142 -20.50 -10.81 13.01
C SER A 142 -20.37 -9.65 12.01
N GLY A 143 -20.55 -9.92 10.72
CA GLY A 143 -20.52 -8.92 9.67
C GLY A 143 -19.79 -9.38 8.40
N PRO A 144 -19.81 -8.60 7.31
CA PRO A 144 -19.26 -8.99 6.02
C PRO A 144 -17.76 -9.38 6.06
N HIS A 145 -17.01 -8.86 7.04
CA HIS A 145 -15.60 -9.21 7.27
C HIS A 145 -15.46 -10.37 8.28
N GLY A 146 -16.36 -10.49 9.24
CA GLY A 146 -16.34 -11.57 10.24
C GLY A 146 -16.92 -12.89 9.75
N ASP A 147 -17.80 -12.86 8.75
CA ASP A 147 -18.41 -14.07 8.18
C ASP A 147 -17.52 -14.75 7.14
N ALA A 148 -16.51 -14.05 6.62
CA ALA A 148 -15.58 -14.59 5.65
C ALA A 148 -14.35 -15.19 6.35
N LEU A 149 -14.30 -16.52 6.50
CA LEU A 149 -13.20 -17.24 7.16
C LEU A 149 -11.82 -16.88 6.63
N ASP A 150 -11.70 -16.64 5.33
CA ASP A 150 -10.42 -16.29 4.72
C ASP A 150 -9.92 -14.94 5.25
N LYS A 151 -10.79 -13.94 5.38
CA LYS A 151 -10.44 -12.63 5.95
C LYS A 151 -10.08 -12.71 7.43
N LEU A 152 -10.76 -13.58 8.19
CA LEU A 152 -10.40 -13.84 9.58
C LEU A 152 -9.03 -14.49 9.70
N HIS A 153 -8.71 -15.44 8.83
CA HIS A 153 -7.38 -16.04 8.78
C HIS A 153 -6.31 -15.01 8.42
N GLU A 154 -6.54 -14.17 7.41
CA GLU A 154 -5.63 -13.08 7.05
C GLU A 154 -5.41 -12.11 8.21
N ALA A 155 -6.47 -11.63 8.85
CA ALA A 155 -6.38 -10.74 10.00
C ALA A 155 -5.60 -11.37 11.16
N MET A 156 -5.81 -12.67 11.41
CA MET A 156 -5.09 -13.41 12.43
C MET A 156 -3.60 -13.58 12.09
N GLU A 157 -3.27 -13.90 10.84
CA GLU A 157 -1.87 -13.98 10.38
C GLU A 157 -1.16 -12.62 10.56
N GLN A 158 -1.83 -11.52 10.23
CA GLN A 158 -1.30 -10.17 10.44
C GLN A 158 -1.14 -9.83 11.94
N ALA A 159 -2.10 -10.19 12.77
CA ALA A 159 -2.01 -9.99 14.22
C ALA A 159 -0.83 -10.78 14.83
N ILE A 160 -0.64 -12.04 14.44
CA ILE A 160 0.50 -12.84 14.89
C ILE A 160 1.82 -12.21 14.41
N GLN A 161 1.90 -11.75 13.15
CA GLN A 161 3.08 -11.04 12.66
C GLN A 161 3.37 -9.79 13.48
N ALA A 162 2.35 -8.97 13.77
CA ALA A 162 2.49 -7.76 14.58
C ALA A 162 3.06 -8.05 15.97
N HIS A 163 2.67 -9.15 16.61
CA HIS A 163 3.17 -9.52 17.93
C HIS A 163 4.57 -10.14 17.92
N TYR A 164 4.83 -11.03 16.98
CA TYR A 164 6.08 -11.83 17.01
C TYR A 164 7.23 -11.20 16.24
N ARG A 165 6.97 -10.43 15.19
CA ARG A 165 8.02 -9.83 14.35
C ARG A 165 8.22 -8.34 14.58
N PHE A 166 7.16 -7.61 14.89
CA PHE A 166 7.24 -6.15 14.98
C PHE A 166 7.30 -5.68 16.43
N LYS A 167 8.39 -5.03 16.80
CA LYS A 167 8.68 -4.56 18.16
C LYS A 167 8.67 -3.04 18.20
N LEU A 168 8.02 -2.50 19.23
CA LEU A 168 8.01 -1.06 19.52
C LEU A 168 9.46 -0.57 19.74
N ASN A 169 9.75 0.64 19.28
CA ASN A 169 11.05 1.30 19.31
C ASN A 169 12.18 0.62 18.49
N GLN A 170 11.89 -0.46 17.78
CA GLN A 170 12.81 -1.11 16.87
C GLN A 170 12.33 -0.99 15.43
N HIS A 171 11.11 -1.43 15.13
CA HIS A 171 10.51 -1.43 13.80
C HIS A 171 9.53 -0.28 13.60
N TYR A 172 8.97 0.22 14.68
CA TYR A 172 8.04 1.36 14.69
C TYR A 172 8.06 2.10 16.03
N LEU A 173 7.50 3.29 16.02
CA LEU A 173 7.20 4.07 17.23
C LEU A 173 5.78 4.61 17.15
N VAL A 174 5.23 4.95 18.29
CA VAL A 174 3.93 5.63 18.41
C VAL A 174 4.19 7.12 18.57
N ASP A 175 3.73 7.91 17.61
CA ASP A 175 3.80 9.38 17.67
C ASP A 175 2.41 9.96 17.40
N LYS A 176 1.92 10.78 18.33
CA LYS A 176 0.60 11.46 18.24
C LYS A 176 -0.54 10.52 17.86
N ASN A 177 -0.65 9.37 18.50
CA ASN A 177 -1.64 8.34 18.22
C ASN A 177 -1.56 7.77 16.77
N LYS A 178 -0.36 7.70 16.22
CA LYS A 178 -0.11 7.10 14.91
C LYS A 178 1.11 6.20 14.98
N ILE A 179 1.08 5.13 14.21
CA ILE A 179 2.24 4.27 14.00
C ILE A 179 3.16 4.94 12.99
N VAL A 180 4.42 5.12 13.35
CA VAL A 180 5.48 5.63 12.47
C VAL A 180 6.52 4.55 12.30
N ILE A 181 6.72 4.09 11.08
CA ILE A 181 7.69 3.05 10.76
C ILE A 181 9.12 3.58 10.92
N ILE A 182 10.00 2.73 11.44
CA ILE A 182 11.44 2.96 11.50
C ILE A 182 12.10 2.10 10.43
N ASP A 183 12.93 2.70 9.61
CA ASP A 183 13.76 1.97 8.66
C ASP A 183 14.86 1.20 9.40
N GLU A 184 14.89 -0.12 9.25
CA GLU A 184 15.79 -1.00 10.00
C GLU A 184 17.28 -0.75 9.71
N PHE A 185 17.60 -0.25 8.50
CA PHE A 185 18.99 -0.02 8.09
C PHE A 185 19.50 1.36 8.50
N THR A 186 18.65 2.38 8.38
CA THR A 186 19.05 3.77 8.60
C THR A 186 18.60 4.33 9.95
N GLY A 187 17.68 3.65 10.63
CA GLY A 187 17.04 4.14 11.86
C GLY A 187 16.15 5.38 11.65
N ARG A 188 15.87 5.74 10.41
CA ARG A 188 15.08 6.93 10.07
C ARG A 188 13.59 6.67 10.25
N ARG A 189 12.90 7.67 10.77
CA ARG A 189 11.43 7.68 10.87
C ARG A 189 10.82 7.91 9.49
N MET A 190 9.83 7.10 9.15
CA MET A 190 9.11 7.14 7.87
C MET A 190 7.61 7.39 8.09
N PRO A 191 7.18 8.62 8.36
CA PRO A 191 5.78 8.92 8.71
C PRO A 191 4.80 8.69 7.55
N ASP A 192 5.29 8.75 6.30
CA ASP A 192 4.47 8.59 5.09
C ASP A 192 4.43 7.14 4.58
N ARG A 193 5.09 6.22 5.28
CA ARG A 193 5.06 4.79 4.95
C ARG A 193 4.07 4.02 5.81
N HIS A 194 3.41 3.06 5.16
CA HIS A 194 2.49 2.13 5.82
C HIS A 194 2.83 0.71 5.38
N TRP A 195 2.68 -0.26 6.30
CA TRP A 195 2.70 -1.66 5.92
C TRP A 195 1.44 -2.01 5.15
N ARG A 196 1.57 -2.96 4.24
CA ARG A 196 0.49 -3.43 3.36
C ARG A 196 -0.27 -4.59 3.99
N ASP A 197 -1.31 -5.02 3.30
CA ASP A 197 -2.05 -6.26 3.54
C ASP A 197 -2.62 -6.38 4.96
N GLY A 198 -3.02 -5.26 5.57
CA GLY A 198 -3.64 -5.24 6.89
C GLY A 198 -2.65 -5.28 8.07
N LEU A 199 -1.34 -5.39 7.82
CA LEU A 199 -0.36 -5.41 8.89
C LEU A 199 -0.30 -4.10 9.69
N HIS A 200 -0.49 -2.96 9.01
CA HIS A 200 -0.51 -1.66 9.69
C HIS A 200 -1.65 -1.59 10.71
N GLN A 201 -2.85 -2.01 10.31
CA GLN A 201 -4.03 -2.08 11.17
C GLN A 201 -3.86 -3.09 12.32
N ALA A 202 -3.18 -4.20 12.07
CA ALA A 202 -2.87 -5.17 13.12
C ALA A 202 -1.90 -4.59 14.18
N VAL A 203 -0.92 -3.77 13.77
CA VAL A 203 -0.03 -3.07 14.70
C VAL A 203 -0.77 -1.95 15.43
N GLU A 204 -1.67 -1.22 14.78
CA GLU A 204 -2.54 -0.23 15.43
C GLU A 204 -3.42 -0.89 16.50
N ALA A 205 -4.05 -2.04 16.19
CA ALA A 205 -4.83 -2.80 17.16
C ALA A 205 -3.99 -3.27 18.36
N LYS A 206 -2.79 -3.78 18.13
CA LYS A 206 -1.82 -4.18 19.18
C LYS A 206 -1.47 -3.04 20.13
N GLU A 207 -1.27 -1.84 19.61
CA GLU A 207 -0.93 -0.65 20.41
C GLU A 207 -2.20 0.11 20.89
N LYS A 208 -3.41 -0.42 20.60
CA LYS A 208 -4.71 0.16 20.97
C LYS A 208 -4.88 1.59 20.45
N ILE A 209 -4.41 1.83 19.24
CA ILE A 209 -4.55 3.07 18.50
C ILE A 209 -5.80 2.99 17.63
N PRO A 210 -6.65 4.03 17.61
CA PRO A 210 -7.91 4.05 16.86
C PRO A 210 -7.70 4.12 15.34
#